data_b1a7b852a45abe0f0f1dca8116e79291
#
_entry.id   b1a7b852a45abe0f0f1dca8116e79291
#
_cell.length_a   1.000
_cell.length_b   1.000
_cell.length_c   1.000
_cell.angle_alpha   90.00
_cell.angle_beta   90.00
_cell.angle_gamma   90.00
#
_symmetry.space_group_name_H-M   'P 1'
#
loop_
_entity.id
_entity.type
_entity.pdbx_description
1 polymer ?
#
loop_
_entity_poly.entity_id
_entity_poly.type
_entity_poly.pdbx_seq_one_letter_code
_entity_poly.pdbx_strand_id
1 'polypeptide(L)'
;MQTDLKDKWIDALEYEYAFKKGQDSLECEGKFCCLGVLQMLTLGHTAPIHSTYGEVEEEMPTYEYLDEVGLSRDDAMLLAHLNDESEDFTNVIKHIQENI
;
A
#
# COMPACT_ATOMS: atom_id res chain seq x y z
N MET A 1 -12.43 -4.45 4.22
CA MET A 1 -11.61 -3.60 5.11
C MET A 1 -12.52 -2.79 6.03
N GLN A 2 -12.12 -2.60 7.26
CA GLN A 2 -12.89 -1.78 8.21
C GLN A 2 -12.89 -0.31 7.77
N THR A 3 -14.03 0.36 7.99
CA THR A 3 -14.23 1.75 7.56
C THR A 3 -13.20 2.71 8.17
N ASP A 4 -12.89 2.55 9.46
CA ASP A 4 -11.94 3.42 10.16
C ASP A 4 -10.53 3.32 9.56
N LEU A 5 -10.08 2.12 9.23
CA LEU A 5 -8.78 1.91 8.60
C LEU A 5 -8.76 2.46 7.17
N LYS A 6 -9.83 2.25 6.43
CA LYS A 6 -10.00 2.79 5.07
C LYS A 6 -9.90 4.32 5.09
N ASP A 7 -10.60 4.98 5.99
CA ASP A 7 -10.59 6.44 6.11
C ASP A 7 -9.20 6.97 6.49
N LYS A 8 -8.51 6.32 7.42
CA LYS A 8 -7.14 6.66 7.79
C LYS A 8 -6.18 6.51 6.62
N TRP A 9 -6.35 5.45 5.84
CA TRP A 9 -5.51 5.19 4.67
C TRP A 9 -5.70 6.27 3.61
N ILE A 10 -6.95 6.61 3.29
CA ILE A 10 -7.28 7.68 2.33
C ILE A 10 -6.70 9.01 2.82
N ASP A 11 -6.89 9.36 4.08
CA ASP A 11 -6.35 10.61 4.65
C ASP A 11 -4.82 10.66 4.53
N ALA A 12 -4.12 9.56 4.85
CA ALA A 12 -2.67 9.50 4.74
C ALA A 12 -2.18 9.66 3.30
N LEU A 13 -2.92 9.10 2.33
CA LEU A 13 -2.60 9.23 0.92
C LEU A 13 -2.89 10.63 0.37
N GLU A 14 -3.92 11.29 0.88
CA GLU A 14 -4.25 12.66 0.49
C GLU A 14 -3.23 13.68 0.99
N TYR A 15 -2.60 13.43 2.14
CA TYR A 15 -1.59 14.31 2.73
C TYR A 15 -0.18 13.81 2.42
N GLU A 16 0.25 14.01 1.17
CA GLU A 16 1.57 13.52 0.68
C GLU A 16 2.77 14.02 1.48
N TYR A 17 2.64 15.10 2.25
CA TYR A 17 3.73 15.55 3.12
C TYR A 17 4.01 14.57 4.27
N ALA A 18 3.06 13.70 4.61
CA ALA A 18 3.28 12.65 5.61
C ALA A 18 3.99 11.44 5.00
N PHE A 19 3.64 11.08 3.75
CA PHE A 19 4.23 9.96 3.03
C PHE A 19 4.44 10.34 1.57
N LYS A 20 5.70 10.48 1.16
CA LYS A 20 6.03 10.75 -0.23
C LYS A 20 5.81 9.52 -1.08
N LYS A 21 5.19 9.71 -2.25
CA LYS A 21 4.90 8.61 -3.17
C LYS A 21 6.20 8.05 -3.77
N GLY A 22 6.34 6.71 -3.72
CA GLY A 22 7.37 5.95 -4.41
C GLY A 22 6.76 4.96 -5.38
N GLN A 23 7.62 4.23 -6.10
CA GLN A 23 7.25 3.22 -7.07
C GLN A 23 8.10 1.96 -6.87
N ASP A 24 7.57 0.82 -7.33
CA ASP A 24 8.26 -0.46 -7.40
C ASP A 24 8.72 -1.07 -6.07
N SER A 25 8.37 -0.46 -4.94
CA SER A 25 8.61 -1.07 -3.63
C SER A 25 7.68 -0.46 -2.57
N LEU A 26 7.47 -1.21 -1.47
CA LEU A 26 6.65 -0.73 -0.35
C LEU A 26 7.24 0.54 0.25
N GLU A 27 8.57 0.58 0.39
CA GLU A 27 9.31 1.77 0.82
C GLU A 27 10.71 1.73 0.21
N CYS A 28 11.17 2.88 -0.28
CA CYS A 28 12.52 3.05 -0.79
C CYS A 28 12.95 4.50 -0.61
N GLU A 29 14.02 4.71 0.14
CA GLU A 29 14.59 6.05 0.37
C GLU A 29 13.59 7.07 0.93
N GLY A 30 12.68 6.64 1.82
CA GLY A 30 11.67 7.49 2.43
C GLY A 30 10.46 7.76 1.53
N LYS A 31 10.34 7.07 0.41
CA LYS A 31 9.18 7.12 -0.48
C LYS A 31 8.39 5.82 -0.38
N PHE A 32 7.07 5.90 -0.41
CA PHE A 32 6.17 4.78 -0.16
C PHE A 32 5.21 4.55 -1.31
N CYS A 33 4.92 3.28 -1.63
CA CYS A 33 3.74 2.98 -2.42
C CYS A 33 2.50 2.99 -1.50
N CYS A 34 1.30 2.95 -2.08
CA CYS A 34 0.06 3.00 -1.29
C CYS A 34 -0.05 1.84 -0.28
N LEU A 35 0.45 0.66 -0.62
CA LEU A 35 0.45 -0.49 0.28
C LEU A 35 1.46 -0.34 1.41
N GLY A 36 2.60 0.29 1.13
CA GLY A 36 3.59 0.64 2.14
C GLY A 36 3.04 1.64 3.15
N VAL A 37 2.28 2.63 2.68
CA VAL A 37 1.58 3.58 3.57
C VAL A 37 0.61 2.83 4.49
N LEU A 38 -0.16 1.88 3.94
CA LEU A 38 -1.07 1.07 4.75
C LEU A 38 -0.33 0.30 5.85
N GLN A 39 0.83 -0.29 5.52
CA GLN A 39 1.66 -0.98 6.51
C GLN A 39 2.21 -0.04 7.58
N MET A 40 2.61 1.17 7.20
CA MET A 40 3.06 2.17 8.19
C MET A 40 1.94 2.52 9.18
N LEU A 41 0.70 2.62 8.71
CA LEU A 41 -0.46 2.92 9.58
C LEU A 41 -0.82 1.78 10.53
N THR A 42 -0.62 0.54 10.10
CA THR A 42 -1.04 -0.64 10.86
C THR A 42 0.07 -1.28 11.66
N LEU A 43 1.27 -1.38 11.09
CA LEU A 43 2.42 -2.06 11.70
C LEU A 43 3.47 -1.09 12.25
N GLY A 44 3.48 0.16 11.79
CA GLY A 44 4.53 1.13 12.11
C GLY A 44 5.81 0.96 11.29
N HIS A 45 5.85 0.01 10.36
CA HIS A 45 6.98 -0.24 9.46
C HIS A 45 6.49 -0.98 8.22
N THR A 46 7.28 -0.95 7.15
CA THR A 46 7.00 -1.79 5.98
C THR A 46 7.51 -3.21 6.19
N ALA A 47 6.80 -4.18 5.62
CA ALA A 47 7.13 -5.59 5.73
C ALA A 47 6.93 -6.25 4.36
N PRO A 48 7.99 -6.29 3.53
CA PRO A 48 7.92 -6.93 2.22
C PRO A 48 7.89 -8.46 2.34
N ILE A 49 7.46 -9.13 1.26
CA ILE A 49 7.50 -10.59 1.19
C ILE A 49 8.96 -11.04 1.01
N HIS A 50 9.36 -12.03 1.82
CA HIS A 50 10.61 -12.76 1.63
C HIS A 50 10.31 -14.11 1.01
N SER A 51 10.91 -14.41 -0.14
CA SER A 51 10.76 -15.73 -0.76
C SER A 51 11.59 -16.78 0.00
N THR A 52 11.26 -18.05 -0.23
CA THR A 52 11.98 -19.21 0.36
C THR A 52 13.47 -19.23 -0.04
N TYR A 53 13.84 -18.56 -1.09
CA TYR A 53 15.21 -18.53 -1.63
C TYR A 53 15.98 -17.27 -1.19
N GLY A 54 15.47 -16.51 -0.25
CA GLY A 54 16.11 -15.29 0.23
C GLY A 54 15.90 -14.05 -0.65
N GLU A 55 15.14 -14.18 -1.72
CA GLU A 55 14.74 -13.03 -2.53
C GLU A 55 13.66 -12.23 -1.80
N VAL A 56 13.69 -10.91 -1.93
CA VAL A 56 12.72 -10.01 -1.31
C VAL A 56 11.85 -9.41 -2.40
N GLU A 57 10.54 -9.66 -2.33
CA GLU A 57 9.56 -8.93 -3.15
C GLU A 57 9.17 -7.66 -2.42
N GLU A 58 9.84 -6.57 -2.74
CA GLU A 58 9.65 -5.29 -2.04
C GLU A 58 8.35 -4.57 -2.38
N GLU A 59 7.62 -5.06 -3.39
CA GLU A 59 6.44 -4.41 -3.92
C GLU A 59 5.15 -4.77 -3.19
N MET A 60 5.10 -5.95 -2.57
CA MET A 60 3.86 -6.49 -2.03
C MET A 60 4.00 -6.95 -0.59
N PRO A 61 2.96 -6.72 0.24
CA PRO A 61 2.87 -7.34 1.57
C PRO A 61 2.50 -8.83 1.46
N THR A 62 2.65 -9.56 2.56
CA THR A 62 2.26 -10.98 2.62
C THR A 62 0.75 -11.14 2.48
N TYR A 63 0.31 -12.30 2.02
CA TYR A 63 -1.12 -12.62 1.93
C TYR A 63 -1.79 -12.64 3.31
N GLU A 64 -1.07 -13.09 4.34
CA GLU A 64 -1.57 -13.03 5.73
C GLU A 64 -1.89 -11.60 6.16
N TYR A 65 -1.01 -10.66 5.82
CA TYR A 65 -1.23 -9.25 6.10
C TYR A 65 -2.46 -8.72 5.36
N LEU A 66 -2.62 -9.05 4.08
CA LEU A 66 -3.77 -8.62 3.29
C LEU A 66 -5.08 -9.15 3.88
N ASP A 67 -5.09 -10.42 4.31
CA ASP A 67 -6.25 -11.01 4.96
C ASP A 67 -6.59 -10.29 6.28
N GLU A 68 -5.59 -9.95 7.08
CA GLU A 68 -5.80 -9.25 8.35
C GLU A 68 -6.41 -7.86 8.17
N VAL A 69 -5.99 -7.11 7.17
CA VAL A 69 -6.55 -5.78 6.90
C VAL A 69 -7.82 -5.82 6.06
N GLY A 70 -8.19 -6.99 5.55
CA GLY A 70 -9.40 -7.16 4.76
C GLY A 70 -9.29 -6.63 3.33
N LEU A 71 -8.10 -6.74 2.74
CA LEU A 71 -7.85 -6.35 1.35
C LEU A 71 -7.63 -7.60 0.50
N SER A 72 -8.39 -7.73 -0.60
CA SER A 72 -8.21 -8.86 -1.50
C SER A 72 -6.88 -8.76 -2.25
N ARG A 73 -6.35 -9.90 -2.68
CA ARG A 73 -5.12 -9.96 -3.47
C ARG A 73 -5.26 -9.24 -4.79
N ASP A 74 -6.42 -9.37 -5.44
CA ASP A 74 -6.72 -8.70 -6.71
C ASP A 74 -6.71 -7.18 -6.54
N ASP A 75 -7.34 -6.66 -5.49
CA ASP A 75 -7.33 -5.24 -5.19
C ASP A 75 -5.92 -4.75 -4.86
N ALA A 76 -5.16 -5.52 -4.09
CA ALA A 76 -3.78 -5.16 -3.76
C ALA A 76 -2.90 -5.08 -5.00
N MET A 77 -3.02 -6.04 -5.91
CA MET A 77 -2.27 -6.04 -7.18
C MET A 77 -2.66 -4.86 -8.07
N LEU A 78 -3.95 -4.57 -8.16
CA LEU A 78 -4.44 -3.44 -8.95
C LEU A 78 -3.96 -2.11 -8.35
N LEU A 79 -4.01 -1.97 -7.03
CA LEU A 79 -3.51 -0.76 -6.36
C LEU A 79 -2.01 -0.56 -6.57
N ALA A 80 -1.21 -1.63 -6.50
CA ALA A 80 0.22 -1.55 -6.78
C ALA A 80 0.47 -1.08 -8.22
N HIS A 81 -0.29 -1.61 -9.17
CA HIS A 81 -0.19 -1.22 -10.58
C HIS A 81 -0.57 0.24 -10.80
N LEU A 82 -1.70 0.69 -10.23
CA LEU A 82 -2.14 2.09 -10.31
C LEU A 82 -1.12 3.02 -9.67
N ASN A 83 -0.52 2.61 -8.56
CA ASN A 83 0.52 3.37 -7.88
C ASN A 83 1.73 3.58 -8.79
N ASP A 84 2.18 2.52 -9.46
CA ASP A 84 3.39 2.58 -10.30
C ASP A 84 3.17 3.38 -11.58
N GLU A 85 1.96 3.40 -12.12
CA GLU A 85 1.62 4.16 -13.33
C GLU A 85 1.24 5.61 -13.08
N SER A 86 1.04 6.01 -11.84
CA SER A 86 0.54 7.35 -11.50
C SER A 86 1.64 8.20 -10.86
N GLU A 87 1.62 9.51 -11.11
CA GLU A 87 2.57 10.45 -10.50
C GLU A 87 2.26 10.73 -9.03
N ASP A 88 1.00 10.60 -8.63
CA ASP A 88 0.54 10.81 -7.28
C ASP A 88 -0.45 9.71 -6.86
N PHE A 89 -1.05 9.84 -5.68
CA PHE A 89 -1.99 8.85 -5.16
C PHE A 89 -3.44 9.04 -5.62
N THR A 90 -3.75 9.99 -6.50
CA THR A 90 -5.12 10.33 -6.88
C THR A 90 -5.91 9.13 -7.41
N ASN A 91 -5.33 8.37 -8.33
CA ASN A 91 -6.00 7.20 -8.92
C ASN A 91 -6.17 6.07 -7.90
N VAL A 92 -5.20 5.91 -7.02
CA VAL A 92 -5.25 4.93 -5.92
C VAL A 92 -6.37 5.29 -4.94
N ILE A 93 -6.46 6.54 -4.53
CA ILE A 93 -7.51 7.04 -3.63
C ILE A 93 -8.89 6.80 -4.23
N LYS A 94 -9.06 7.11 -5.50
CA LYS A 94 -10.32 6.91 -6.21
C LYS A 94 -10.74 5.43 -6.19
N HIS A 95 -9.81 4.52 -6.46
CA HIS A 95 -10.10 3.09 -6.44
C HIS A 95 -10.50 2.62 -5.04
N ILE A 96 -9.81 3.08 -4.00
CA ILE A 96 -10.12 2.75 -2.61
C ILE A 96 -11.53 3.24 -2.26
N GLN A 97 -11.87 4.47 -2.61
CA GLN A 97 -13.19 5.05 -2.33
C GLN A 97 -14.33 4.31 -3.02
N GLU A 98 -14.13 3.88 -4.26
CA GLU A 98 -15.18 3.28 -5.08
C GLU A 98 -15.31 1.76 -4.91
N ASN A 99 -14.24 1.03 -4.54
CA ASN A 99 -14.19 -0.43 -4.62
C ASN A 99 -13.79 -1.13 -3.32
N ILE A 100 -13.32 -0.44 -2.36
CA ILE A 100 -12.89 -0.99 -1.08
C ILE A 100 -13.69 -0.39 0.07
#